data_5eb3b9858c14af8d53d2a20e69c4f476
#
_entry.id   5eb3b9858c14af8d53d2a20e69c4f476
#
_cell.length_a   1.000
_cell.length_b   1.000
_cell.length_c   1.000
_cell.angle_alpha   90.00
_cell.angle_beta   90.00
_cell.angle_gamma   90.00
#
_symmetry.space_group_name_H-M   'P 1'
#
loop_
_entity.id
_entity.type
_entity.pdbx_description
1 polymer ?
#
loop_
_entity_poly.entity_id
_entity_poly.type
_entity_poly.pdbx_seq_one_letter_code
_entity_poly.pdbx_strand_id
1 'polypeptide(L)'
;MRADLAQQRVLVPGRSVTVEVPATSANLGPGFDCFGLALDWRERVNLAVIEDGYRIEVSGEGAAELPRDESHLIIRAVLVGLADLGVRAPGLWLSCRNTIPHARGLGSSSAAIVAGLLAAAGLAEVPARPEWLLGHANAIEGHPDNVAAAIHGGFVLAYEGRAGVAAAQGNIHPSIAAALFIPDTSVGTELARRMLPEMVPHVEAAANSGRAALLVHALASEPDLLYDASCDWLHQGYREAVMPRSYELMKSLRGQGFAAMISGAGPSVLVLGSRTDLAVLQDQQMAGFSIRLSEIGAAASIIDASTIDSGDMSSPGNQTVMETPGSGASLIEPTRSGQLRRPASQTSQVTKTHI
;
A
#
# COMPACT_ATOMS: atom_id res chain seq x y z
N MET A 1 -29.83 11.90 2.04
CA MET A 1 -31.18 11.30 1.89
C MET A 1 -31.15 10.00 2.69
N ARG A 2 -31.82 9.91 3.83
CA ARG A 2 -31.93 8.65 4.62
C ARG A 2 -32.82 7.72 3.83
N ALA A 3 -32.27 6.67 3.23
CA ALA A 3 -33.09 5.57 2.70
C ALA A 3 -33.91 4.98 3.83
N ASP A 4 -35.19 4.75 3.55
CA ASP A 4 -36.13 4.19 4.54
C ASP A 4 -35.63 2.78 4.93
N LEU A 5 -35.18 2.59 6.16
CA LEU A 5 -34.62 1.33 6.67
C LEU A 5 -35.59 0.14 6.49
N ALA A 6 -36.88 0.41 6.31
CA ALA A 6 -37.92 -0.60 6.09
C ALA A 6 -37.88 -1.27 4.72
N GLN A 7 -37.14 -0.73 3.73
CA GLN A 7 -37.08 -1.25 2.35
C GLN A 7 -35.74 -1.92 1.99
N GLN A 8 -34.75 -1.98 2.91
CA GLN A 8 -33.47 -2.59 2.64
C GLN A 8 -33.58 -4.12 2.53
N ARG A 9 -32.93 -4.70 1.49
CA ARG A 9 -32.78 -6.16 1.39
C ARG A 9 -31.92 -6.67 2.56
N VAL A 10 -32.42 -7.69 3.27
CA VAL A 10 -31.67 -8.33 4.36
C VAL A 10 -30.86 -9.48 3.80
N LEU A 11 -29.58 -9.53 4.11
CA LEU A 11 -28.71 -10.64 3.77
C LEU A 11 -29.07 -11.87 4.61
N VAL A 12 -28.94 -13.05 3.98
CA VAL A 12 -29.17 -14.33 4.64
C VAL A 12 -27.89 -14.75 5.39
N PRO A 13 -27.99 -15.19 6.65
CA PRO A 13 -26.88 -15.77 7.39
C PRO A 13 -26.21 -16.94 6.64
N GLY A 14 -24.91 -17.14 6.86
CA GLY A 14 -24.11 -18.15 6.15
C GLY A 14 -23.39 -17.61 4.91
N ARG A 15 -23.78 -16.50 4.33
CA ARG A 15 -23.07 -15.89 3.22
C ARG A 15 -21.72 -15.36 3.68
N SER A 16 -20.64 -15.68 2.95
CA SER A 16 -19.28 -15.29 3.28
C SER A 16 -18.50 -14.76 2.09
N VAL A 17 -17.48 -13.98 2.38
CA VAL A 17 -16.54 -13.43 1.39
C VAL A 17 -15.15 -13.35 1.99
N THR A 18 -14.14 -13.66 1.18
CA THR A 18 -12.73 -13.47 1.51
C THR A 18 -12.14 -12.44 0.57
N VAL A 19 -11.50 -11.43 1.14
CA VAL A 19 -10.88 -10.31 0.42
C VAL A 19 -9.39 -10.30 0.70
N GLU A 20 -8.58 -10.07 -0.31
CA GLU A 20 -7.16 -9.73 -0.18
C GLU A 20 -6.90 -8.28 -0.56
N VAL A 21 -6.13 -7.58 0.29
CA VAL A 21 -5.76 -6.18 0.07
C VAL A 21 -4.25 -5.99 0.24
N PRO A 22 -3.60 -5.15 -0.58
CA PRO A 22 -2.18 -4.86 -0.42
C PRO A 22 -1.91 -3.81 0.65
N ALA A 23 -0.72 -3.84 1.25
CA ALA A 23 -0.11 -2.68 1.87
C ALA A 23 0.18 -1.62 0.81
N THR A 24 0.25 -0.36 1.21
CA THR A 24 0.50 0.74 0.28
C THR A 24 1.48 1.75 0.85
N SER A 25 2.22 2.42 -0.04
CA SER A 25 3.02 3.59 0.27
C SER A 25 2.48 4.79 -0.50
N ALA A 26 2.31 5.90 0.17
CA ALA A 26 1.78 7.12 -0.43
C ALA A 26 2.85 8.22 -0.52
N ASN A 27 2.52 9.29 -1.21
CA ASN A 27 3.34 10.47 -1.46
C ASN A 27 4.55 10.22 -2.37
N LEU A 28 5.32 9.17 -2.16
CA LEU A 28 6.51 8.78 -2.92
C LEU A 28 7.50 9.94 -3.13
N GLY A 29 7.78 10.71 -2.08
CA GLY A 29 8.52 11.95 -2.16
C GLY A 29 7.64 13.11 -2.66
N PRO A 30 7.78 13.62 -3.90
CA PRO A 30 7.15 14.86 -4.34
C PRO A 30 5.66 14.78 -4.65
N GLY A 31 5.06 13.58 -4.62
CA GLY A 31 3.66 13.36 -4.97
C GLY A 31 2.69 13.44 -3.79
N PHE A 32 2.89 14.42 -2.90
CA PHE A 32 2.09 14.61 -1.69
C PHE A 32 0.58 14.59 -1.96
N ASP A 33 -0.17 13.76 -1.21
CA ASP A 33 -1.61 13.52 -1.31
C ASP A 33 -2.13 13.13 -2.72
N CYS A 34 -1.20 12.74 -3.62
CA CYS A 34 -1.52 12.38 -5.00
C CYS A 34 -1.00 10.98 -5.37
N PHE A 35 0.26 10.67 -5.05
CA PHE A 35 0.89 9.43 -5.50
C PHE A 35 0.69 8.30 -4.49
N GLY A 36 0.27 7.14 -5.00
CA GLY A 36 0.15 5.91 -4.24
C GLY A 36 0.80 4.73 -4.96
N LEU A 37 1.39 3.83 -4.18
CA LEU A 37 2.04 2.63 -4.66
C LEU A 37 1.55 1.43 -3.86
N ALA A 38 1.03 0.41 -4.53
CA ALA A 38 0.72 -0.86 -3.90
C ALA A 38 2.00 -1.71 -3.73
N LEU A 39 2.09 -2.41 -2.62
CA LEU A 39 3.20 -3.29 -2.27
C LEU A 39 2.73 -4.75 -2.30
N ASP A 40 3.58 -5.67 -2.70
CA ASP A 40 3.27 -7.11 -2.63
C ASP A 40 3.45 -7.65 -1.20
N TRP A 41 2.68 -7.04 -0.31
CA TRP A 41 2.48 -7.42 1.07
C TRP A 41 0.99 -7.39 1.35
N ARG A 42 0.37 -8.55 1.38
CA ARG A 42 -1.08 -8.67 1.36
C ARG A 42 -1.64 -9.08 2.72
N GLU A 43 -2.80 -8.56 3.00
CA GLU A 43 -3.62 -8.91 4.15
C GLU A 43 -4.91 -9.57 3.69
N ARG A 44 -5.32 -10.63 4.40
CA ARG A 44 -6.53 -11.39 4.09
C ARG A 44 -7.58 -11.15 5.16
N VAL A 45 -8.79 -10.84 4.70
CA VAL A 45 -9.95 -10.53 5.54
C VAL A 45 -11.10 -11.45 5.15
N ASN A 46 -11.63 -12.19 6.12
CA ASN A 46 -12.81 -13.03 5.96
C ASN A 46 -14.00 -12.37 6.66
N LEU A 47 -15.11 -12.27 5.96
CA LEU A 47 -16.38 -11.76 6.49
C LEU A 47 -17.50 -12.73 6.20
N ALA A 48 -18.38 -12.94 7.19
CA ALA A 48 -19.61 -13.72 7.00
C ALA A 48 -20.81 -13.02 7.66
N VAL A 49 -21.99 -13.26 7.10
CA VAL A 49 -23.27 -12.84 7.68
C VAL A 49 -23.67 -13.85 8.73
N ILE A 50 -23.96 -13.39 9.95
CA ILE A 50 -24.46 -14.17 11.09
C ILE A 50 -25.87 -13.72 11.49
N GLU A 51 -26.52 -14.48 12.36
CA GLU A 51 -27.93 -14.24 12.77
C GLU A 51 -28.13 -12.89 13.42
N ASP A 52 -27.17 -12.44 14.26
CA ASP A 52 -27.23 -11.16 14.94
C ASP A 52 -25.86 -10.70 15.46
N GLY A 53 -25.71 -9.43 15.76
CA GLY A 53 -24.57 -8.84 16.47
C GLY A 53 -23.27 -8.86 15.69
N TYR A 54 -22.15 -8.74 16.42
CA TYR A 54 -20.79 -8.72 15.84
C TYR A 54 -19.90 -9.73 16.55
N ARG A 55 -19.26 -10.61 15.74
CA ARG A 55 -18.18 -11.49 16.18
C ARG A 55 -16.90 -11.07 15.47
N ILE A 56 -15.89 -10.59 16.19
CA ILE A 56 -14.67 -10.02 15.62
C ILE A 56 -13.45 -10.74 16.17
N GLU A 57 -12.78 -11.46 15.31
CA GLU A 57 -11.58 -12.25 15.58
C GLU A 57 -10.41 -11.65 14.81
N VAL A 58 -9.54 -10.94 15.51
CA VAL A 58 -8.34 -10.33 14.94
C VAL A 58 -7.11 -10.85 15.67
N SER A 59 -6.10 -11.22 14.91
CA SER A 59 -4.76 -11.61 15.38
C SER A 59 -3.68 -10.80 14.68
N GLY A 60 -2.44 -10.86 15.16
CA GLY A 60 -1.31 -10.12 14.57
C GLY A 60 -1.21 -8.68 15.05
N GLU A 61 -0.85 -7.77 14.14
CA GLU A 61 -0.58 -6.36 14.43
C GLU A 61 -1.79 -5.65 15.03
N GLY A 62 -1.59 -4.96 16.16
CA GLY A 62 -2.61 -4.17 16.85
C GLY A 62 -3.78 -4.96 17.43
N ALA A 63 -3.75 -6.30 17.42
CA ALA A 63 -4.88 -7.15 17.80
C ALA A 63 -5.42 -6.88 19.21
N ALA A 64 -4.57 -6.46 20.16
CA ALA A 64 -4.97 -6.17 21.54
C ALA A 64 -5.68 -4.81 21.69
N GLU A 65 -5.50 -3.90 20.72
CA GLU A 65 -5.94 -2.50 20.82
C GLU A 65 -7.19 -2.22 19.97
N LEU A 66 -7.48 -3.08 18.99
CA LEU A 66 -8.58 -2.88 18.07
C LEU A 66 -9.94 -3.17 18.72
N PRO A 67 -10.98 -2.34 18.47
CA PRO A 67 -12.33 -2.57 18.97
C PRO A 67 -12.89 -3.90 18.44
N ARG A 68 -13.82 -4.47 19.26
CA ARG A 68 -14.49 -5.74 18.94
C ARG A 68 -16.01 -5.56 18.73
N ASP A 69 -16.40 -4.39 18.27
CA ASP A 69 -17.77 -3.97 18.03
C ASP A 69 -17.91 -3.26 16.67
N GLU A 70 -19.03 -2.62 16.44
CA GLU A 70 -19.35 -1.89 15.22
C GLU A 70 -18.38 -0.73 14.91
N SER A 71 -17.60 -0.29 15.90
CA SER A 71 -16.59 0.76 15.71
C SER A 71 -15.31 0.25 15.01
N HIS A 72 -15.15 -1.07 14.89
CA HIS A 72 -14.02 -1.65 14.16
C HIS A 72 -14.00 -1.15 12.70
N LEU A 73 -12.85 -0.67 12.22
CA LEU A 73 -12.76 0.06 10.96
C LEU A 73 -13.27 -0.74 9.74
N ILE A 74 -12.93 -2.03 9.67
CA ILE A 74 -13.44 -2.92 8.61
C ILE A 74 -14.97 -3.01 8.70
N ILE A 75 -15.53 -3.23 9.89
CA ILE A 75 -16.99 -3.33 10.08
C ILE A 75 -17.67 -2.03 9.68
N ARG A 76 -17.14 -0.87 10.10
CA ARG A 76 -17.67 0.45 9.69
C ARG A 76 -17.71 0.58 8.16
N ALA A 77 -16.63 0.19 7.47
CA ALA A 77 -16.56 0.25 6.02
C ALA A 77 -17.58 -0.70 5.37
N VAL A 78 -17.75 -1.93 5.90
CA VAL A 78 -18.80 -2.86 5.47
C VAL A 78 -20.19 -2.24 5.62
N LEU A 79 -20.50 -1.68 6.78
CA LEU A 79 -21.81 -1.09 7.05
C LEU A 79 -22.10 0.10 6.13
N VAL A 80 -21.11 0.96 5.87
CA VAL A 80 -21.23 2.07 4.91
C VAL A 80 -21.52 1.53 3.51
N GLY A 81 -20.76 0.54 3.05
CA GLY A 81 -20.94 -0.06 1.74
C GLY A 81 -22.31 -0.74 1.58
N LEU A 82 -22.72 -1.56 2.56
CA LEU A 82 -24.03 -2.23 2.53
C LEU A 82 -25.17 -1.22 2.53
N ALA A 83 -25.08 -0.17 3.34
CA ALA A 83 -26.12 0.87 3.42
C ALA A 83 -26.30 1.59 2.06
N ASP A 84 -25.20 1.94 1.38
CA ASP A 84 -25.25 2.59 0.07
C ASP A 84 -25.83 1.65 -1.01
N LEU A 85 -25.56 0.34 -0.90
CA LEU A 85 -26.10 -0.68 -1.78
C LEU A 85 -27.57 -1.06 -1.47
N GLY A 86 -28.21 -0.41 -0.49
CA GLY A 86 -29.58 -0.70 -0.08
C GLY A 86 -29.75 -2.08 0.57
N VAL A 87 -28.70 -2.58 1.22
CA VAL A 87 -28.63 -3.90 1.84
C VAL A 87 -28.26 -3.77 3.31
N ARG A 88 -28.72 -4.69 4.15
CA ARG A 88 -28.28 -4.81 5.55
C ARG A 88 -27.97 -6.24 5.92
N ALA A 89 -27.01 -6.44 6.80
CA ALA A 89 -26.74 -7.72 7.46
C ALA A 89 -27.40 -7.73 8.85
N PRO A 90 -28.02 -8.85 9.28
CA PRO A 90 -28.53 -8.98 10.65
C PRO A 90 -27.38 -9.01 11.67
N GLY A 91 -26.26 -9.63 11.33
CA GLY A 91 -25.03 -9.65 12.08
C GLY A 91 -23.83 -9.93 11.17
N LEU A 92 -22.62 -9.66 11.67
CA LEU A 92 -21.37 -9.85 10.92
C LEU A 92 -20.32 -10.57 11.77
N TRP A 93 -19.70 -11.57 11.20
CA TRP A 93 -18.49 -12.19 11.71
C TRP A 93 -17.30 -11.75 10.85
N LEU A 94 -16.28 -11.18 11.51
CA LEU A 94 -15.01 -10.77 10.92
C LEU A 94 -13.91 -11.65 11.48
N SER A 95 -13.11 -12.26 10.60
CA SER A 95 -11.86 -12.94 10.97
C SER A 95 -10.73 -12.44 10.08
N CYS A 96 -9.67 -11.91 10.71
CA CYS A 96 -8.48 -11.48 9.99
C CYS A 96 -7.20 -11.67 10.81
N ARG A 97 -6.09 -11.79 10.10
CA ARG A 97 -4.76 -11.73 10.68
C ARG A 97 -4.06 -10.50 10.11
N ASN A 98 -3.93 -9.46 10.95
CA ASN A 98 -3.24 -8.25 10.55
C ASN A 98 -1.75 -8.52 10.41
N THR A 99 -1.21 -8.25 9.24
CA THR A 99 0.21 -8.40 8.91
C THR A 99 0.87 -7.05 8.65
N ILE A 100 0.09 -6.04 8.26
CA ILE A 100 0.56 -4.69 7.94
C ILE A 100 0.68 -3.88 9.24
N PRO A 101 1.88 -3.42 9.63
CA PRO A 101 2.07 -2.66 10.86
C PRO A 101 1.27 -1.36 10.88
N HIS A 102 0.56 -1.12 11.99
CA HIS A 102 -0.30 0.04 12.15
C HIS A 102 0.51 1.32 12.42
N ALA A 103 0.03 2.46 11.91
CA ALA A 103 0.64 3.79 12.10
C ALA A 103 2.13 3.84 11.72
N ARG A 104 2.50 3.17 10.63
CA ARG A 104 3.87 3.12 10.09
C ARG A 104 3.99 3.59 8.64
N GLY A 105 2.95 4.27 8.12
CA GLY A 105 2.97 4.77 6.75
C GLY A 105 2.89 3.68 5.68
N LEU A 106 2.26 2.54 6.00
CA LEU A 106 2.10 1.38 5.12
C LEU A 106 0.65 1.13 4.70
N GLY A 107 -0.23 2.11 4.88
CA GLY A 107 -1.62 2.06 4.40
C GLY A 107 -2.53 1.04 5.09
N SER A 108 -2.24 0.62 6.34
CA SER A 108 -3.07 -0.36 7.06
C SER A 108 -4.53 0.09 7.23
N SER A 109 -4.77 1.38 7.51
CA SER A 109 -6.12 1.97 7.58
C SER A 109 -6.84 1.86 6.23
N SER A 110 -6.17 2.27 5.16
CA SER A 110 -6.70 2.22 3.79
C SER A 110 -6.99 0.78 3.35
N ALA A 111 -6.11 -0.16 3.69
CA ALA A 111 -6.32 -1.60 3.45
C ALA A 111 -7.59 -2.09 4.17
N ALA A 112 -7.78 -1.73 5.44
CA ALA A 112 -8.96 -2.09 6.22
C ALA A 112 -10.26 -1.52 5.61
N ILE A 113 -10.25 -0.26 5.17
CA ILE A 113 -11.40 0.41 4.55
C ILE A 113 -11.75 -0.25 3.21
N VAL A 114 -10.74 -0.45 2.35
CA VAL A 114 -10.94 -1.08 1.03
C VAL A 114 -11.43 -2.52 1.19
N ALA A 115 -10.87 -3.28 2.14
CA ALA A 115 -11.34 -4.63 2.45
C ALA A 115 -12.81 -4.64 2.85
N GLY A 116 -13.24 -3.73 3.73
CA GLY A 116 -14.63 -3.64 4.17
C GLY A 116 -15.60 -3.29 3.05
N LEU A 117 -15.25 -2.34 2.17
CA LEU A 117 -16.08 -1.95 1.04
C LEU A 117 -16.17 -3.07 -0.02
N LEU A 118 -15.05 -3.73 -0.34
CA LEU A 118 -15.04 -4.90 -1.22
C LEU A 118 -15.89 -6.03 -0.65
N ALA A 119 -15.76 -6.29 0.65
CA ALA A 119 -16.57 -7.30 1.32
C ALA A 119 -18.07 -6.96 1.27
N ALA A 120 -18.45 -5.70 1.45
CA ALA A 120 -19.84 -5.26 1.31
C ALA A 120 -20.39 -5.56 -0.10
N ALA A 121 -19.62 -5.25 -1.15
CA ALA A 121 -19.99 -5.54 -2.52
C ALA A 121 -20.12 -7.05 -2.78
N GLY A 122 -19.17 -7.86 -2.28
CA GLY A 122 -19.20 -9.32 -2.39
C GLY A 122 -20.39 -9.94 -1.66
N LEU A 123 -20.65 -9.53 -0.42
CA LEU A 123 -21.81 -9.99 0.36
C LEU A 123 -23.14 -9.58 -0.31
N ALA A 124 -23.18 -8.42 -0.93
CA ALA A 124 -24.36 -7.94 -1.67
C ALA A 124 -24.51 -8.57 -3.08
N GLU A 125 -23.48 -9.29 -3.56
CA GLU A 125 -23.40 -9.88 -4.92
C GLU A 125 -23.51 -8.82 -6.03
N VAL A 126 -22.82 -7.69 -5.82
CA VAL A 126 -22.76 -6.63 -6.84
C VAL A 126 -21.30 -6.39 -7.27
N PRO A 127 -21.07 -5.98 -8.51
CA PRO A 127 -19.72 -5.62 -8.96
C PRO A 127 -19.18 -4.44 -8.15
N ALA A 128 -18.01 -4.60 -7.57
CA ALA A 128 -17.28 -3.55 -6.87
C ALA A 128 -16.60 -2.63 -7.90
N ARG A 129 -17.28 -1.57 -8.36
CA ARG A 129 -16.70 -0.62 -9.31
C ARG A 129 -15.64 0.25 -8.64
N PRO A 130 -14.46 0.42 -9.27
CA PRO A 130 -13.35 1.19 -8.69
C PRO A 130 -13.74 2.61 -8.27
N GLU A 131 -14.58 3.29 -9.05
CA GLU A 131 -15.01 4.65 -8.74
C GLU A 131 -15.90 4.70 -7.49
N TRP A 132 -16.76 3.70 -7.31
CA TRP A 132 -17.61 3.55 -6.13
C TRP A 132 -16.74 3.28 -4.90
N LEU A 133 -15.77 2.34 -5.01
CA LEU A 133 -14.83 2.04 -3.93
C LEU A 133 -14.04 3.28 -3.53
N LEU A 134 -13.47 3.99 -4.52
CA LEU A 134 -12.62 5.16 -4.27
C LEU A 134 -13.41 6.30 -3.61
N GLY A 135 -14.62 6.57 -4.06
CA GLY A 135 -15.47 7.61 -3.49
C GLY A 135 -15.78 7.35 -2.01
N HIS A 136 -16.22 6.14 -1.67
CA HIS A 136 -16.52 5.77 -0.29
C HIS A 136 -15.27 5.66 0.57
N ALA A 137 -14.20 5.07 0.04
CA ALA A 137 -12.95 4.92 0.78
C ALA A 137 -12.32 6.28 1.11
N ASN A 138 -12.29 7.20 0.15
CA ASN A 138 -11.81 8.56 0.38
C ASN A 138 -12.67 9.34 1.40
N ALA A 139 -13.97 9.15 1.38
CA ALA A 139 -14.87 9.78 2.36
C ALA A 139 -14.63 9.28 3.80
N ILE A 140 -14.16 8.04 3.97
CA ILE A 140 -13.84 7.45 5.29
C ILE A 140 -12.42 7.83 5.72
N GLU A 141 -11.44 7.74 4.81
CA GLU A 141 -10.00 7.93 5.10
C GLU A 141 -9.60 9.41 5.15
N GLY A 142 -10.21 10.25 4.31
CA GLY A 142 -9.92 11.69 4.21
C GLY A 142 -8.80 12.06 3.25
N HIS A 143 -8.13 11.08 2.62
CA HIS A 143 -7.11 11.29 1.57
C HIS A 143 -7.07 10.09 0.62
N PRO A 144 -6.87 10.35 -0.71
CA PRO A 144 -7.13 9.33 -1.73
C PRO A 144 -5.95 8.43 -2.08
N ASP A 145 -4.73 8.80 -1.76
CA ASP A 145 -3.49 8.22 -2.27
C ASP A 145 -3.33 6.72 -1.94
N ASN A 146 -3.42 6.36 -0.64
CA ASN A 146 -3.32 4.97 -0.20
C ASN A 146 -4.53 4.14 -0.63
N VAL A 147 -5.74 4.67 -0.50
CA VAL A 147 -6.95 3.92 -0.89
C VAL A 147 -6.98 3.68 -2.40
N ALA A 148 -6.57 4.65 -3.22
CA ALA A 148 -6.45 4.48 -4.66
C ALA A 148 -5.42 3.39 -5.01
N ALA A 149 -4.26 3.38 -4.36
CA ALA A 149 -3.25 2.34 -4.57
C ALA A 149 -3.76 0.95 -4.16
N ALA A 150 -4.47 0.83 -3.05
CA ALA A 150 -5.05 -0.43 -2.62
C ALA A 150 -6.11 -0.95 -3.63
N ILE A 151 -6.95 -0.06 -4.16
CA ILE A 151 -8.03 -0.40 -5.10
C ILE A 151 -7.49 -0.82 -6.47
N HIS A 152 -6.52 -0.06 -7.01
CA HIS A 152 -6.07 -0.24 -8.40
C HIS A 152 -4.81 -1.10 -8.53
N GLY A 153 -4.02 -1.23 -7.46
CA GLY A 153 -2.69 -1.83 -7.53
C GLY A 153 -1.68 -0.96 -8.29
N GLY A 154 -0.42 -1.37 -8.28
CA GLY A 154 0.63 -0.67 -9.01
C GLY A 154 0.88 0.75 -8.48
N PHE A 155 1.28 1.63 -9.38
CA PHE A 155 1.42 3.06 -9.15
C PHE A 155 0.16 3.80 -9.60
N VAL A 156 -0.34 4.70 -8.77
CA VAL A 156 -1.53 5.51 -9.06
C VAL A 156 -1.30 6.97 -8.77
N LEU A 157 -2.02 7.80 -9.53
CA LEU A 157 -2.16 9.23 -9.31
C LEU A 157 -3.61 9.49 -8.92
N ALA A 158 -3.84 9.83 -7.67
CA ALA A 158 -5.16 10.25 -7.20
C ALA A 158 -5.29 11.78 -7.36
N TYR A 159 -6.46 12.23 -7.77
CA TYR A 159 -6.69 13.65 -8.03
C TYR A 159 -8.16 14.02 -7.87
N GLU A 160 -8.42 15.30 -7.66
CA GLU A 160 -9.78 15.83 -7.66
C GLU A 160 -10.23 16.06 -9.11
N GLY A 161 -11.19 15.25 -9.55
CA GLY A 161 -11.80 15.32 -10.87
C GLY A 161 -13.10 16.12 -10.86
N ARG A 162 -13.73 16.27 -12.03
CA ARG A 162 -15.01 17.01 -12.15
C ARG A 162 -16.18 16.36 -11.40
N ALA A 163 -16.13 15.06 -11.18
CA ALA A 163 -17.18 14.27 -10.51
C ALA A 163 -16.78 13.85 -9.09
N GLY A 164 -15.75 14.44 -8.51
CA GLY A 164 -15.14 14.08 -7.24
C GLY A 164 -13.79 13.38 -7.42
N VAL A 165 -13.31 12.72 -6.37
CA VAL A 165 -12.02 12.03 -6.38
C VAL A 165 -11.93 10.98 -7.48
N ALA A 166 -10.81 10.97 -8.17
CA ALA A 166 -10.51 10.04 -9.26
C ALA A 166 -9.06 9.54 -9.15
N ALA A 167 -8.76 8.46 -9.85
CA ALA A 167 -7.42 7.91 -9.92
C ALA A 167 -7.06 7.54 -11.36
N ALA A 168 -5.79 7.75 -11.71
CA ALA A 168 -5.19 7.28 -12.95
C ALA A 168 -4.08 6.29 -12.61
N GLN A 169 -4.03 5.15 -13.29
CA GLN A 169 -2.92 4.22 -13.17
C GLN A 169 -1.71 4.72 -13.96
N GLY A 170 -0.56 4.74 -13.30
CA GLY A 170 0.72 5.01 -13.94
C GLY A 170 1.43 3.71 -14.31
N ASN A 171 2.32 3.78 -15.30
CA ASN A 171 3.17 2.66 -15.65
C ASN A 171 4.33 2.55 -14.66
N ILE A 172 4.79 1.32 -14.43
CA ILE A 172 6.00 1.02 -13.66
C ILE A 172 6.92 0.15 -14.51
N HIS A 173 8.17 0.54 -14.58
CA HIS A 173 9.20 -0.25 -15.25
C HIS A 173 9.38 -1.59 -14.49
N PRO A 174 9.42 -2.74 -15.18
CA PRO A 174 9.40 -4.07 -14.55
C PRO A 174 10.63 -4.38 -13.69
N SER A 175 11.71 -3.60 -13.80
CA SER A 175 12.87 -3.74 -12.92
C SER A 175 12.69 -3.14 -11.54
N ILE A 176 11.70 -2.25 -11.35
CA ILE A 176 11.51 -1.53 -10.09
C ILE A 176 10.90 -2.45 -9.04
N ALA A 177 11.53 -2.42 -7.88
CA ALA A 177 11.06 -3.01 -6.64
C ALA A 177 11.19 -2.00 -5.49
N ALA A 178 10.75 -2.38 -4.31
CA ALA A 178 10.77 -1.57 -3.10
C ALA A 178 11.56 -2.24 -1.97
N ALA A 179 12.28 -1.45 -1.18
CA ALA A 179 12.76 -1.85 0.13
C ALA A 179 12.12 -0.95 1.19
N LEU A 180 11.61 -1.56 2.24
CA LEU A 180 10.94 -0.89 3.34
C LEU A 180 11.78 -1.03 4.60
N PHE A 181 12.10 0.09 5.23
CA PHE A 181 12.68 0.15 6.57
C PHE A 181 11.57 0.55 7.54
N ILE A 182 11.15 -0.38 8.36
CA ILE A 182 9.97 -0.27 9.21
C ILE A 182 10.45 -0.11 10.64
N PRO A 183 10.26 1.06 11.28
CA PRO A 183 10.70 1.26 12.65
C PRO A 183 9.80 0.54 13.66
N ASP A 184 10.37 0.27 14.82
CA ASP A 184 9.65 -0.24 16.00
C ASP A 184 8.67 0.77 16.61
N THR A 185 8.87 2.07 16.34
CA THR A 185 8.00 3.17 16.80
C THR A 185 6.94 3.51 15.78
N SER A 186 5.81 4.05 16.22
CA SER A 186 4.70 4.52 15.37
C SER A 186 4.55 6.04 15.42
N VAL A 187 4.00 6.62 14.35
CA VAL A 187 3.60 8.02 14.27
C VAL A 187 2.21 8.10 13.67
N GLY A 188 1.27 8.70 14.39
CA GLY A 188 -0.08 8.91 13.89
C GLY A 188 -0.10 9.86 12.70
N THR A 189 -0.88 9.55 11.67
CA THR A 189 -1.01 10.35 10.44
C THR A 189 -1.44 11.79 10.74
N GLU A 190 -2.36 11.98 11.68
CA GLU A 190 -2.84 13.30 12.08
C GLU A 190 -1.73 14.15 12.70
N LEU A 191 -0.87 13.56 13.55
CA LEU A 191 0.29 14.26 14.12
C LEU A 191 1.27 14.67 13.01
N ALA A 192 1.58 13.76 12.09
CA ALA A 192 2.47 14.06 10.97
C ALA A 192 1.90 15.16 10.05
N ARG A 193 0.57 15.23 9.87
CA ARG A 193 -0.07 16.31 9.10
C ARG A 193 -0.01 17.67 9.80
N ARG A 194 -0.14 17.71 11.12
CA ARG A 194 -0.01 18.96 11.91
C ARG A 194 1.36 19.62 11.84
N MET A 195 2.39 18.87 11.42
CA MET A 195 3.75 19.43 11.24
C MET A 195 3.90 20.22 9.95
N LEU A 196 2.95 20.15 9.04
CA LEU A 196 3.04 20.83 7.75
C LEU A 196 2.74 22.31 7.89
N PRO A 197 3.47 23.19 7.18
CA PRO A 197 3.17 24.61 7.14
C PRO A 197 1.91 24.88 6.30
N GLU A 198 1.22 25.98 6.60
CA GLU A 198 0.09 26.42 5.78
C GLU A 198 0.52 26.92 4.39
N MET A 199 1.75 27.37 4.24
CA MET A 199 2.32 27.89 2.98
C MET A 199 3.75 27.41 2.80
N VAL A 200 4.12 27.15 1.56
CA VAL A 200 5.50 26.86 1.15
C VAL A 200 6.01 27.95 0.19
N PRO A 201 7.32 28.23 0.15
CA PRO A 201 7.90 29.17 -0.81
C PRO A 201 7.57 28.76 -2.25
N HIS A 202 7.20 29.72 -3.09
CA HIS A 202 6.83 29.45 -4.49
C HIS A 202 7.94 28.71 -5.27
N VAL A 203 9.22 29.00 -4.99
CA VAL A 203 10.37 28.33 -5.61
C VAL A 203 10.41 26.84 -5.24
N GLU A 204 10.07 26.48 -4.00
CA GLU A 204 10.01 25.08 -3.53
C GLU A 204 8.82 24.35 -4.16
N ALA A 205 7.65 25.02 -4.25
CA ALA A 205 6.49 24.45 -4.93
C ALA A 205 6.78 24.20 -6.43
N ALA A 206 7.46 25.11 -7.10
CA ALA A 206 7.87 24.95 -8.50
C ALA A 206 8.88 23.79 -8.67
N ALA A 207 9.88 23.69 -7.78
CA ALA A 207 10.84 22.59 -7.77
C ALA A 207 10.12 21.25 -7.55
N ASN A 208 9.20 21.17 -6.59
CA ASN A 208 8.42 19.99 -6.29
C ASN A 208 7.57 19.52 -7.48
N SER A 209 6.93 20.46 -8.20
CA SER A 209 6.14 20.14 -9.41
C SER A 209 7.00 19.46 -10.48
N GLY A 210 8.22 19.96 -10.70
CA GLY A 210 9.18 19.35 -11.63
C GLY A 210 9.58 17.93 -11.20
N ARG A 211 9.79 17.70 -9.88
CA ARG A 211 10.15 16.39 -9.36
C ARG A 211 8.99 15.40 -9.42
N ALA A 212 7.77 15.83 -9.15
CA ALA A 212 6.59 15.00 -9.31
C ALA A 212 6.42 14.53 -10.77
N ALA A 213 6.55 15.44 -11.74
CA ALA A 213 6.52 15.06 -13.15
C ALA A 213 7.66 14.11 -13.53
N LEU A 214 8.89 14.37 -13.04
CA LEU A 214 10.04 13.52 -13.29
C LEU A 214 9.84 12.12 -12.67
N LEU A 215 9.21 11.99 -11.50
CA LEU A 215 8.98 10.70 -10.86
C LEU A 215 8.02 9.82 -11.67
N VAL A 216 6.98 10.39 -12.27
CA VAL A 216 6.09 9.65 -13.18
C VAL A 216 6.88 9.09 -14.37
N HIS A 217 7.79 9.88 -14.95
CA HIS A 217 8.65 9.43 -16.05
C HIS A 217 9.66 8.39 -15.59
N ALA A 218 10.33 8.62 -14.47
CA ALA A 218 11.33 7.70 -13.90
C ALA A 218 10.72 6.33 -13.59
N LEU A 219 9.55 6.30 -12.95
CA LEU A 219 8.84 5.05 -12.67
C LEU A 219 8.46 4.30 -13.93
N ALA A 220 8.06 5.00 -14.99
CA ALA A 220 7.56 4.37 -16.21
C ALA A 220 8.69 3.89 -17.15
N SER A 221 9.78 4.65 -17.28
CA SER A 221 10.69 4.52 -18.41
C SER A 221 12.17 4.60 -18.08
N GLU A 222 12.57 5.42 -17.10
CA GLU A 222 13.98 5.71 -16.80
C GLU A 222 14.28 5.59 -15.29
N PRO A 223 14.37 4.35 -14.73
CA PRO A 223 14.60 4.13 -13.30
C PRO A 223 15.85 4.80 -12.72
N ASP A 224 16.85 5.06 -13.53
CA ASP A 224 18.08 5.74 -13.13
C ASP A 224 17.84 7.17 -12.63
N LEU A 225 16.68 7.77 -12.98
CA LEU A 225 16.27 9.09 -12.53
C LEU A 225 15.53 9.08 -11.17
N LEU A 226 15.25 7.90 -10.59
CA LEU A 226 14.49 7.79 -9.33
C LEU A 226 15.10 8.58 -8.18
N TYR A 227 16.43 8.61 -8.08
CA TYR A 227 17.13 9.35 -7.03
C TYR A 227 16.79 10.84 -7.06
N ASP A 228 16.92 11.47 -8.22
CA ASP A 228 16.61 12.88 -8.39
C ASP A 228 15.11 13.15 -8.33
N ALA A 229 14.32 12.27 -8.91
CA ALA A 229 12.88 12.39 -8.98
C ALA A 229 12.17 12.31 -7.62
N SER A 230 12.74 11.57 -6.66
CA SER A 230 12.15 11.35 -5.33
C SER A 230 12.43 12.45 -4.30
N CYS A 231 13.05 13.58 -4.71
CA CYS A 231 13.23 14.74 -3.84
C CYS A 231 11.89 15.43 -3.57
N ASP A 232 11.69 15.88 -2.32
CA ASP A 232 10.46 16.51 -1.86
C ASP A 232 10.75 17.82 -1.12
N TRP A 233 9.89 18.80 -1.31
CA TRP A 233 9.89 20.10 -0.65
C TRP A 233 8.59 20.41 0.12
N LEU A 234 7.60 19.49 0.09
CA LEU A 234 6.28 19.79 0.63
C LEU A 234 6.01 19.18 2.00
N HIS A 235 6.65 18.05 2.35
CA HIS A 235 6.20 17.36 3.56
C HIS A 235 7.28 16.66 4.39
N GLN A 236 8.28 16.00 3.81
CA GLN A 236 9.20 15.13 4.55
C GLN A 236 10.06 15.92 5.55
N GLY A 237 10.64 17.05 5.11
CA GLY A 237 11.48 17.91 5.96
C GLY A 237 10.74 18.47 7.16
N TYR A 238 9.49 18.86 6.98
CA TYR A 238 8.67 19.41 8.07
C TYR A 238 8.29 18.37 9.14
N ARG A 239 8.32 17.06 8.79
CA ARG A 239 8.01 15.94 9.69
C ARG A 239 9.21 15.40 10.46
N GLU A 240 10.43 15.91 10.23
CA GLU A 240 11.66 15.45 10.90
C GLU A 240 11.51 15.40 12.43
N ALA A 241 10.90 16.41 13.04
CA ALA A 241 10.77 16.53 14.49
C ALA A 241 9.96 15.38 15.14
N VAL A 242 9.02 14.76 14.41
CA VAL A 242 8.17 13.67 14.93
C VAL A 242 8.70 12.28 14.53
N MET A 243 9.68 12.20 13.62
CA MET A 243 10.31 10.95 13.19
C MET A 243 11.81 11.11 12.90
N PRO A 244 12.62 11.64 13.83
CA PRO A 244 14.02 12.03 13.57
C PRO A 244 14.87 10.85 13.09
N ARG A 245 14.71 9.66 13.67
CA ARG A 245 15.46 8.45 13.29
C ARG A 245 15.18 8.04 11.84
N SER A 246 13.92 8.09 11.42
CA SER A 246 13.52 7.76 10.04
C SER A 246 14.03 8.80 9.05
N TYR A 247 14.00 10.06 9.43
CA TYR A 247 14.52 11.14 8.59
C TYR A 247 16.04 11.07 8.42
N GLU A 248 16.78 10.76 9.49
CA GLU A 248 18.23 10.52 9.44
C GLU A 248 18.56 9.30 8.57
N LEU A 249 17.81 8.19 8.73
CA LEU A 249 17.98 7.00 7.90
C LEU A 249 17.76 7.32 6.42
N MET A 250 16.66 8.00 6.10
CA MET A 250 16.38 8.44 4.72
C MET A 250 17.56 9.27 4.15
N LYS A 251 18.07 10.24 4.92
CA LYS A 251 19.23 11.05 4.50
C LYS A 251 20.49 10.21 4.29
N SER A 252 20.75 9.26 5.18
CA SER A 252 21.90 8.35 5.09
C SER A 252 21.81 7.48 3.84
N LEU A 253 20.64 6.89 3.55
CA LEU A 253 20.41 6.08 2.34
C LEU A 253 20.56 6.93 1.08
N ARG A 254 20.03 8.15 1.09
CA ARG A 254 20.23 9.09 -0.03
C ARG A 254 21.71 9.46 -0.20
N GLY A 255 22.46 9.66 0.89
CA GLY A 255 23.90 9.88 0.83
C GLY A 255 24.69 8.71 0.23
N GLN A 256 24.12 7.51 0.21
CA GLN A 256 24.67 6.31 -0.43
C GLN A 256 24.17 6.14 -1.89
N GLY A 257 23.34 7.05 -2.40
CA GLY A 257 22.83 7.04 -3.77
C GLY A 257 21.47 6.34 -3.96
N PHE A 258 20.82 5.91 -2.88
CA PHE A 258 19.49 5.27 -2.98
C PHE A 258 18.38 6.31 -3.11
N ALA A 259 17.36 6.01 -3.90
CA ALA A 259 16.12 6.79 -4.00
C ALA A 259 15.22 6.54 -2.77
N ALA A 260 15.66 7.07 -1.61
CA ALA A 260 15.00 6.89 -0.33
C ALA A 260 14.06 8.07 -0.02
N MET A 261 12.88 7.75 0.54
CA MET A 261 11.83 8.70 0.92
C MET A 261 11.02 8.19 2.10
N ILE A 262 10.29 9.04 2.77
CA ILE A 262 9.32 8.64 3.79
C ILE A 262 8.10 8.00 3.12
N SER A 263 7.69 6.84 3.62
CA SER A 263 6.49 6.13 3.16
C SER A 263 5.23 6.76 3.76
N GLY A 264 4.38 7.34 2.93
CA GLY A 264 3.14 7.98 3.37
C GLY A 264 3.36 9.09 4.39
N ALA A 265 2.69 9.00 5.54
CA ALA A 265 2.90 9.91 6.66
C ALA A 265 4.12 9.52 7.52
N GLY A 266 4.76 8.41 7.23
CA GLY A 266 5.87 7.84 8.00
C GLY A 266 5.35 6.96 9.17
N PRO A 267 6.26 6.48 10.03
CA PRO A 267 7.70 6.71 10.03
C PRO A 267 8.53 5.71 9.19
N SER A 268 7.94 4.81 8.41
CA SER A 268 8.73 3.93 7.54
C SER A 268 9.44 4.71 6.45
N VAL A 269 10.62 4.21 6.06
CA VAL A 269 11.37 4.71 4.91
C VAL A 269 11.21 3.72 3.76
N LEU A 270 10.81 4.23 2.60
CA LEU A 270 10.73 3.51 1.34
C LEU A 270 11.98 3.81 0.51
N VAL A 271 12.55 2.80 -0.11
CA VAL A 271 13.56 2.92 -1.16
C VAL A 271 13.03 2.28 -2.42
N LEU A 272 13.06 3.00 -3.53
CA LEU A 272 12.75 2.47 -4.86
C LEU A 272 14.03 2.25 -5.66
N GLY A 273 14.09 1.17 -6.42
CA GLY A 273 15.26 0.84 -7.24
C GLY A 273 15.11 -0.51 -7.95
N SER A 274 16.17 -0.95 -8.62
CA SER A 274 16.17 -2.29 -9.18
C SER A 274 16.28 -3.36 -8.08
N ARG A 275 15.75 -4.56 -8.34
CA ARG A 275 15.90 -5.70 -7.39
C ARG A 275 17.35 -5.95 -7.02
N THR A 276 18.26 -5.82 -7.98
CA THR A 276 19.70 -6.05 -7.76
C THR A 276 20.29 -5.01 -6.83
N ASP A 277 19.95 -3.73 -7.02
CA ASP A 277 20.46 -2.65 -6.17
C ASP A 277 19.90 -2.72 -4.75
N LEU A 278 18.62 -3.12 -4.61
CA LEU A 278 17.97 -3.25 -3.30
C LEU A 278 18.41 -4.50 -2.53
N ALA A 279 18.91 -5.53 -3.18
CA ALA A 279 19.34 -6.76 -2.53
C ALA A 279 20.42 -6.52 -1.45
N VAL A 280 21.31 -5.54 -1.67
CA VAL A 280 22.36 -5.20 -0.69
C VAL A 280 21.81 -4.62 0.61
N LEU A 281 20.55 -4.16 0.61
CA LEU A 281 19.89 -3.60 1.78
C LEU A 281 19.30 -4.69 2.68
N GLN A 282 19.01 -5.88 2.14
CA GLN A 282 18.30 -6.94 2.85
C GLN A 282 19.08 -7.46 4.07
N ASP A 283 20.38 -7.56 3.95
CA ASP A 283 21.25 -8.11 4.98
C ASP A 283 21.78 -7.04 5.95
N GLN A 284 21.39 -5.77 5.74
CA GLN A 284 21.78 -4.69 6.65
C GLN A 284 21.05 -4.81 7.99
N GLN A 285 21.82 -4.74 9.07
CA GLN A 285 21.26 -4.62 10.41
C GLN A 285 21.13 -3.14 10.77
N MET A 286 19.89 -2.67 10.91
CA MET A 286 19.60 -1.29 11.27
C MET A 286 18.88 -1.28 12.63
N ALA A 287 19.54 -0.78 13.67
CA ALA A 287 18.98 -0.76 15.02
C ALA A 287 17.61 -0.07 15.07
N GLY A 288 16.57 -0.79 15.52
CA GLY A 288 15.19 -0.30 15.63
C GLY A 288 14.43 -0.20 14.32
N PHE A 289 14.91 -0.87 13.26
CA PHE A 289 14.18 -1.04 12.00
C PHE A 289 14.23 -2.50 11.58
N SER A 290 13.10 -3.01 11.11
CA SER A 290 13.05 -4.22 10.30
C SER A 290 13.09 -3.85 8.81
N ILE A 291 13.72 -4.71 8.00
CA ILE A 291 13.86 -4.48 6.56
C ILE A 291 13.03 -5.51 5.81
N ARG A 292 12.24 -5.05 4.85
CA ARG A 292 11.45 -5.91 3.98
C ARG A 292 11.60 -5.48 2.52
N LEU A 293 12.03 -6.40 1.67
CA LEU A 293 11.94 -6.22 0.22
C LEU A 293 10.51 -6.56 -0.24
N SER A 294 10.01 -5.84 -1.21
CA SER A 294 8.68 -6.02 -1.77
C SER A 294 8.70 -5.78 -3.27
N GLU A 295 8.02 -6.62 -4.00
CA GLU A 295 7.61 -6.31 -5.37
C GLU A 295 6.46 -5.28 -5.34
N ILE A 296 6.12 -4.77 -6.52
CA ILE A 296 4.95 -3.90 -6.69
C ILE A 296 3.69 -4.75 -6.63
N GLY A 297 2.76 -4.36 -5.79
CA GLY A 297 1.57 -5.13 -5.48
C GLY A 297 0.45 -4.99 -6.50
N ALA A 298 -0.33 -6.04 -6.66
CA ALA A 298 -1.57 -6.01 -7.43
C ALA A 298 -2.72 -5.37 -6.62
N ALA A 299 -3.81 -5.04 -7.30
CA ALA A 299 -5.06 -4.51 -6.73
C ALA A 299 -5.65 -5.39 -5.62
N ALA A 300 -6.43 -4.80 -4.74
CA ALA A 300 -7.30 -5.54 -3.85
C ALA A 300 -8.33 -6.37 -4.65
N SER A 301 -8.70 -7.54 -4.14
CA SER A 301 -9.61 -8.44 -4.84
C SER A 301 -10.43 -9.30 -3.88
N ILE A 302 -11.61 -9.69 -4.31
CA ILE A 302 -12.38 -10.78 -3.71
C ILE A 302 -11.78 -12.09 -4.24
N ILE A 303 -11.28 -12.94 -3.35
CA ILE A 303 -10.63 -14.22 -3.72
C ILE A 303 -11.55 -15.42 -3.51
N ASP A 304 -12.59 -15.27 -2.68
CA ASP A 304 -13.62 -16.27 -2.49
C ASP A 304 -14.95 -15.60 -2.10
N ALA A 305 -16.05 -16.15 -2.59
CA ALA A 305 -17.40 -15.79 -2.16
C ALA A 305 -18.25 -17.07 -2.14
N SER A 306 -18.70 -17.47 -0.95
CA SER A 306 -19.36 -18.75 -0.73
C SER A 306 -20.52 -18.60 0.26
N THR A 307 -21.24 -19.71 0.45
CA THR A 307 -22.21 -19.86 1.53
C THR A 307 -21.67 -20.93 2.47
N ILE A 308 -21.50 -20.60 3.74
CA ILE A 308 -21.06 -21.53 4.78
C ILE A 308 -22.32 -22.06 5.49
N ASP A 309 -22.41 -23.39 5.68
CA ASP A 309 -23.48 -23.97 6.48
C ASP A 309 -23.38 -23.47 7.94
N SER A 310 -24.53 -23.08 8.50
CA SER A 310 -24.62 -22.51 9.86
C SER A 310 -24.03 -23.42 10.96
N GLY A 311 -23.84 -24.70 10.70
CA GLY A 311 -23.18 -25.67 11.60
C GLY A 311 -21.65 -25.58 11.62
N ASP A 312 -21.02 -25.02 10.58
CA ASP A 312 -19.56 -24.96 10.42
C ASP A 312 -18.96 -23.63 10.91
N MET A 313 -19.81 -22.70 11.33
CA MET A 313 -19.41 -21.37 11.84
C MET A 313 -18.78 -21.43 13.25
N SER A 314 -18.64 -22.63 13.84
CA SER A 314 -18.03 -22.78 15.16
C SER A 314 -16.50 -22.70 15.15
N SER A 315 -15.83 -22.88 14.02
CA SER A 315 -14.35 -22.72 13.87
C SER A 315 -13.90 -22.78 12.42
N PRO A 316 -13.87 -21.71 11.63
CA PRO A 316 -13.12 -21.69 10.37
C PRO A 316 -11.65 -21.31 10.62
N GLY A 317 -11.06 -21.85 11.69
CA GLY A 317 -9.67 -21.57 12.08
C GLY A 317 -8.67 -22.63 11.67
N ASN A 318 -9.07 -23.68 10.93
CA ASN A 318 -8.18 -24.81 10.64
C ASN A 318 -8.20 -25.26 9.17
N GLN A 319 -8.43 -24.35 8.22
CA GLN A 319 -7.91 -24.61 6.89
C GLN A 319 -6.41 -24.28 6.93
N THR A 320 -5.64 -25.33 7.26
CA THR A 320 -4.21 -25.41 7.06
C THR A 320 -3.88 -24.77 5.70
N VAL A 321 -3.14 -23.68 5.72
CA VAL A 321 -2.46 -23.16 4.54
C VAL A 321 -1.59 -24.33 4.06
N MET A 322 -2.04 -25.05 3.03
CA MET A 322 -1.14 -25.89 2.26
C MET A 322 -0.16 -24.94 1.59
N GLU A 323 1.02 -24.81 2.20
CA GLU A 323 2.19 -24.34 1.49
C GLU A 323 2.35 -25.27 0.30
N THR A 324 2.10 -24.76 -0.88
CA THR A 324 2.49 -25.46 -2.11
C THR A 324 4.02 -25.52 -2.09
N PRO A 325 4.63 -26.73 -2.06
CA PRO A 325 6.06 -26.86 -2.12
C PRO A 325 6.51 -26.31 -3.49
N GLY A 326 7.41 -25.34 -3.45
CA GLY A 326 8.06 -24.81 -4.64
C GLY A 326 8.62 -25.96 -5.47
N SER A 327 8.18 -26.06 -6.70
CA SER A 327 8.63 -27.03 -7.68
C SER A 327 10.10 -26.82 -8.04
N GLY A 328 10.91 -27.82 -7.72
CA GLY A 328 11.97 -28.26 -8.59
C GLY A 328 13.27 -27.48 -8.59
N ALA A 329 14.19 -27.87 -7.71
CA ALA A 329 15.61 -27.74 -7.95
C ALA A 329 15.98 -28.56 -9.19
N SER A 330 16.38 -27.92 -10.27
CA SER A 330 17.09 -28.55 -11.39
C SER A 330 18.57 -28.43 -11.14
N LEU A 331 19.20 -29.57 -10.87
CA LEU A 331 20.64 -29.78 -10.89
C LEU A 331 21.15 -29.56 -12.32
N ILE A 332 21.98 -28.54 -12.53
CA ILE A 332 22.86 -28.48 -13.69
C ILE A 332 24.30 -28.34 -13.18
N GLU A 333 25.08 -29.35 -13.45
CA GLU A 333 26.52 -29.43 -13.17
C GLU A 333 27.33 -28.35 -13.94
N PRO A 334 28.50 -27.93 -13.40
CA PRO A 334 29.33 -26.94 -14.08
C PRO A 334 30.21 -27.61 -15.14
N THR A 335 30.06 -27.23 -16.41
CA THR A 335 31.03 -27.50 -17.43
C THR A 335 32.15 -26.47 -17.44
N ARG A 336 33.35 -26.99 -17.52
CA ARG A 336 34.66 -26.30 -17.51
C ARG A 336 34.90 -25.46 -18.76
N SER A 337 35.67 -24.39 -18.53
CA SER A 337 36.72 -23.79 -19.39
C SER A 337 36.33 -23.12 -20.69
N GLY A 338 36.61 -21.82 -20.75
CA GLY A 338 36.76 -21.05 -21.97
C GLY A 338 37.39 -19.68 -21.67
N GLN A 339 38.72 -19.63 -21.73
CA GLN A 339 39.47 -18.37 -21.75
C GLN A 339 39.04 -17.54 -22.98
N LEU A 340 38.65 -16.28 -22.78
CA LEU A 340 38.55 -15.31 -23.85
C LEU A 340 39.21 -13.98 -23.46
N ARG A 341 40.06 -13.59 -24.33
CA ARG A 341 41.02 -12.48 -24.34
C ARG A 341 40.31 -11.11 -24.24
N ARG A 342 40.96 -10.20 -23.52
CA ARG A 342 40.66 -8.75 -23.52
C ARG A 342 41.02 -8.14 -24.88
N PRO A 343 40.23 -7.23 -25.47
CA PRO A 343 40.70 -6.29 -26.47
C PRO A 343 41.23 -5.00 -25.84
N ALA A 344 42.26 -4.47 -26.49
CA ALA A 344 43.05 -3.33 -26.05
C ALA A 344 42.31 -1.99 -26.14
N SER A 345 42.68 -1.10 -25.22
CA SER A 345 42.37 0.33 -25.19
C SER A 345 42.81 1.05 -26.48
N GLN A 346 41.86 1.78 -27.09
CA GLN A 346 42.21 2.86 -28.03
C GLN A 346 41.90 4.21 -27.37
N THR A 347 42.94 4.93 -27.10
CA THR A 347 42.98 6.34 -26.76
C THR A 347 42.69 7.16 -28.02
N SER A 348 41.63 7.93 -28.04
CA SER A 348 41.46 9.01 -29.03
C SER A 348 41.47 10.37 -28.32
N GLN A 349 42.48 11.14 -28.68
CA GLN A 349 42.62 12.56 -28.34
C GLN A 349 41.47 13.37 -28.98
N VAL A 350 40.82 14.20 -28.19
CA VAL A 350 39.91 15.21 -28.72
C VAL A 350 40.58 16.58 -28.58
N THR A 351 40.81 17.15 -29.75
CA THR A 351 41.32 18.50 -29.96
C THR A 351 40.34 19.56 -29.49
N LYS A 352 40.80 20.48 -28.63
CA LYS A 352 40.07 21.71 -28.29
C LYS A 352 40.07 22.65 -29.51
N THR A 353 38.87 23.13 -29.89
CA THR A 353 38.73 24.34 -30.69
C THR A 353 37.78 25.28 -29.98
N HIS A 354 38.28 26.47 -29.65
CA HIS A 354 37.51 27.61 -29.19
C HIS A 354 36.64 28.20 -30.33
N ILE A 355 35.38 28.44 -30.09
CA ILE A 355 34.69 29.70 -30.40
C ILE A 355 33.57 29.84 -29.37
#